data_d799dede53f1133ee03223befcf51130
#
_entry.id   d799dede53f1133ee03223befcf51130
#
_cell.length_a   1.000
_cell.length_b   1.000
_cell.length_c   1.000
_cell.angle_alpha   90.00
_cell.angle_beta   90.00
_cell.angle_gamma   90.00
#
_symmetry.space_group_name_H-M   'P 1'
#
loop_
_entity.id
_entity.type
_entity.pdbx_description
1 polymer ?
#
loop_
_entity_poly.entity_id
_entity_poly.type
_entity_poly.pdbx_seq_one_letter_code
_entity_poly.pdbx_strand_id
1 'polypeptide(L)'
;MTQKSYLIFLTASLLISIGASAQATYKIKLTNLENKKGDVYIGWYTNSSDFMKPKKATIAKIVPVNGVGQVIISFEKVPAGKYAISAFLDENGDKDLNLSFFGKPTEKYGFSNEIRPTMRPAFFSEAAFEVNGKDGEMTIELK
;
A
#
# COMPACT_ATOMS: atom_id res chain seq x y z
N MET A 1 -14.24 -40.83 -63.66
CA MET A 1 -13.39 -40.77 -62.42
C MET A 1 -13.44 -39.38 -61.84
N THR A 2 -14.23 -39.21 -60.81
CA THR A 2 -14.40 -37.90 -60.17
C THR A 2 -13.51 -37.84 -58.92
N GLN A 3 -12.46 -37.03 -58.95
CA GLN A 3 -11.65 -36.73 -57.79
C GLN A 3 -12.39 -35.75 -56.90
N LYS A 4 -12.70 -36.18 -55.68
CA LYS A 4 -13.21 -35.31 -54.61
C LYS A 4 -12.03 -34.69 -53.88
N SER A 5 -11.79 -33.38 -54.08
CA SER A 5 -10.83 -32.60 -53.31
C SER A 5 -11.45 -32.30 -51.93
N TYR A 6 -10.83 -32.84 -50.88
CA TYR A 6 -11.17 -32.47 -49.51
C TYR A 6 -10.34 -31.25 -49.12
N LEU A 7 -11.02 -30.11 -48.95
CA LEU A 7 -10.42 -28.88 -48.43
C LEU A 7 -10.37 -28.99 -46.90
N ILE A 8 -9.19 -29.20 -46.35
CA ILE A 8 -8.96 -29.22 -44.92
C ILE A 8 -8.85 -27.77 -44.42
N PHE A 9 -9.89 -27.27 -43.77
CA PHE A 9 -9.84 -26.01 -43.05
C PHE A 9 -9.05 -26.21 -41.74
N LEU A 10 -7.81 -25.76 -41.71
CA LEU A 10 -7.00 -25.69 -40.49
C LEU A 10 -7.41 -24.41 -39.74
N THR A 11 -8.33 -24.54 -38.77
CA THR A 11 -8.67 -23.42 -37.84
C THR A 11 -7.53 -23.26 -36.86
N ALA A 12 -6.68 -22.25 -37.06
CA ALA A 12 -5.69 -21.84 -36.07
C ALA A 12 -6.43 -21.17 -34.89
N SER A 13 -6.59 -21.91 -33.79
CA SER A 13 -7.11 -21.38 -32.54
C SER A 13 -6.04 -20.51 -31.90
N LEU A 14 -6.20 -19.19 -31.99
CA LEU A 14 -5.34 -18.21 -31.33
C LEU A 14 -5.68 -18.21 -29.84
N LEU A 15 -4.91 -18.92 -29.01
CA LEU A 15 -5.00 -18.87 -27.55
C LEU A 15 -4.50 -17.51 -27.08
N ILE A 16 -5.41 -16.58 -26.86
CA ILE A 16 -5.11 -15.31 -26.17
C ILE A 16 -4.94 -15.66 -24.70
N SER A 17 -3.71 -15.77 -24.24
CA SER A 17 -3.38 -15.84 -22.82
C SER A 17 -3.72 -14.49 -22.16
N ILE A 18 -4.91 -14.39 -21.59
CA ILE A 18 -5.23 -13.27 -20.70
C ILE A 18 -4.35 -13.47 -19.46
N GLY A 19 -3.26 -12.71 -19.38
CA GLY A 19 -2.41 -12.69 -18.19
C GLY A 19 -3.26 -12.27 -16.99
N ALA A 20 -3.64 -13.23 -16.16
CA ALA A 20 -4.26 -12.93 -14.88
C ALA A 20 -3.23 -12.16 -14.05
N SER A 21 -3.44 -10.86 -13.87
CA SER A 21 -2.64 -10.08 -12.90
C SER A 21 -2.84 -10.70 -11.53
N ALA A 22 -1.79 -11.25 -10.95
CA ALA A 22 -1.85 -11.81 -9.62
C ALA A 22 -2.15 -10.66 -8.63
N GLN A 23 -3.26 -10.77 -7.94
CA GLN A 23 -3.71 -9.81 -6.93
C GLN A 23 -3.61 -10.49 -5.56
N ALA A 24 -3.20 -9.72 -4.56
CA ALA A 24 -3.00 -10.20 -3.21
C ALA A 24 -3.89 -9.45 -2.21
N THR A 25 -4.15 -10.08 -1.08
CA THR A 25 -4.70 -9.43 0.11
C THR A 25 -3.56 -9.13 1.08
N TYR A 26 -3.43 -7.88 1.47
CA TYR A 26 -2.45 -7.46 2.48
C TYR A 26 -3.14 -6.94 3.73
N LYS A 27 -2.71 -7.44 4.89
CA LYS A 27 -3.16 -6.98 6.20
C LYS A 27 -2.07 -6.13 6.82
N ILE A 28 -2.38 -4.87 7.09
CA ILE A 28 -1.48 -3.96 7.78
C ILE A 28 -1.98 -3.78 9.21
N LYS A 29 -1.16 -4.18 10.16
CA LYS A 29 -1.38 -4.00 11.59
C LYS A 29 -0.68 -2.72 12.03
N LEU A 30 -1.45 -1.72 12.45
CA LEU A 30 -0.93 -0.49 13.03
C LEU A 30 -1.00 -0.60 14.55
N THR A 31 0.10 -0.30 15.24
CA THR A 31 0.24 -0.42 16.68
C THR A 31 0.65 0.88 17.36
N ASN A 32 0.70 0.89 18.70
CA ASN A 32 1.04 2.04 19.52
C ASN A 32 0.00 3.17 19.42
N LEU A 33 -1.28 2.78 19.43
CA LEU A 33 -2.43 3.68 19.34
C LEU A 33 -3.19 3.84 20.68
N GLU A 34 -2.66 3.29 21.77
CA GLU A 34 -3.28 3.33 23.10
C GLU A 34 -3.59 4.77 23.52
N ASN A 35 -4.82 4.98 24.00
CA ASN A 35 -5.31 6.28 24.45
C ASN A 35 -5.32 7.39 23.40
N LYS A 36 -5.17 7.03 22.12
CA LYS A 36 -5.21 7.98 21.01
C LYS A 36 -6.60 8.04 20.37
N LYS A 37 -6.95 9.22 19.86
CA LYS A 37 -8.17 9.47 19.09
C LYS A 37 -7.83 10.27 17.85
N GLY A 38 -8.54 10.00 16.77
CA GLY A 38 -8.33 10.68 15.50
C GLY A 38 -8.51 9.73 14.33
N ASP A 39 -8.03 10.13 13.18
CA ASP A 39 -8.07 9.34 11.96
C ASP A 39 -6.67 8.90 11.55
N VAL A 40 -6.48 7.59 11.36
CA VAL A 40 -5.25 7.10 10.76
C VAL A 40 -5.35 7.18 9.25
N TYR A 41 -4.45 7.93 8.65
CA TYR A 41 -4.24 7.97 7.21
C TYR A 41 -3.15 6.97 6.85
N ILE A 42 -3.44 6.04 5.94
CA ILE A 42 -2.47 5.08 5.43
C ILE A 42 -2.47 5.11 3.91
N GLY A 43 -1.30 5.29 3.32
CA GLY A 43 -1.09 5.36 1.88
C GLY A 43 0.00 4.43 1.39
N TRP A 44 -0.27 3.80 0.25
CA TRP A 44 0.67 2.99 -0.51
C TRP A 44 1.12 3.78 -1.73
N TYR A 45 2.40 3.79 -2.00
CA TYR A 45 3.02 4.57 -3.07
C TYR A 45 3.88 3.68 -3.94
N THR A 46 3.95 3.97 -5.23
CA THR A 46 4.71 3.22 -6.23
C THR A 46 5.98 3.95 -6.70
N ASN A 47 6.19 5.18 -6.27
CA ASN A 47 7.34 5.98 -6.68
C ASN A 47 7.76 6.98 -5.59
N SER A 48 8.99 7.46 -5.70
CA SER A 48 9.59 8.39 -4.71
C SER A 48 9.02 9.80 -4.76
N SER A 49 8.54 10.25 -5.91
CA SER A 49 8.04 11.62 -6.08
C SER A 49 6.70 11.84 -5.36
N ASP A 50 5.92 10.79 -5.19
CA ASP A 50 4.62 10.82 -4.54
C ASP A 50 4.65 10.34 -3.09
N PHE A 51 5.73 9.66 -2.68
CA PHE A 51 5.88 9.09 -1.34
C PHE A 51 5.66 10.14 -0.25
N MET A 52 4.89 9.79 0.77
CA MET A 52 4.44 10.65 1.89
C MET A 52 3.54 11.82 1.49
N LYS A 53 2.99 11.86 0.30
CA LYS A 53 1.98 12.84 -0.11
C LYS A 53 0.60 12.17 -0.09
N PRO A 54 -0.24 12.32 0.95
CA PRO A 54 -1.48 11.54 1.11
C PRO A 54 -2.40 11.60 -0.11
N LYS A 55 -2.51 12.76 -0.76
CA LYS A 55 -3.31 12.97 -1.98
C LYS A 55 -2.76 12.27 -3.23
N LYS A 56 -1.54 11.72 -3.17
CA LYS A 56 -0.84 11.05 -4.26
C LYS A 56 -0.69 9.55 -4.04
N ALA A 57 -1.22 9.01 -2.96
CA ALA A 57 -1.18 7.59 -2.70
C ALA A 57 -1.90 6.81 -3.81
N THR A 58 -1.27 5.74 -4.28
CA THR A 58 -1.84 4.83 -5.28
C THR A 58 -3.01 4.04 -4.68
N ILE A 59 -2.87 3.64 -3.42
CA ILE A 59 -3.93 3.00 -2.62
C ILE A 59 -3.96 3.73 -1.28
N ALA A 60 -5.13 4.09 -0.78
CA ALA A 60 -5.26 4.77 0.50
C ALA A 60 -6.49 4.31 1.28
N LYS A 61 -6.38 4.38 2.61
CA LYS A 61 -7.51 4.25 3.53
C LYS A 61 -7.37 5.24 4.67
N ILE A 62 -8.52 5.63 5.20
CA ILE A 62 -8.64 6.42 6.43
C ILE A 62 -9.43 5.58 7.42
N VAL A 63 -8.90 5.40 8.62
CA VAL A 63 -9.50 4.54 9.63
C VAL A 63 -9.59 5.30 10.95
N PRO A 64 -10.80 5.54 11.48
CA PRO A 64 -10.95 6.19 12.77
C PRO A 64 -10.45 5.29 13.90
N VAL A 65 -9.76 5.89 14.86
CA VAL A 65 -9.31 5.23 16.09
C VAL A 65 -9.82 5.97 17.30
N ASN A 66 -10.18 5.21 18.35
CA ASN A 66 -10.70 5.77 19.59
C ASN A 66 -10.23 4.93 20.79
N GLY A 67 -9.02 5.19 21.23
CA GLY A 67 -8.44 4.57 22.43
C GLY A 67 -7.99 3.11 22.28
N VAL A 68 -8.08 2.53 21.06
CA VAL A 68 -7.64 1.15 20.79
C VAL A 68 -6.12 1.09 20.66
N GLY A 69 -5.50 -0.01 21.15
CA GLY A 69 -4.05 -0.17 21.08
C GLY A 69 -3.52 -0.45 19.69
N GLN A 70 -4.36 -1.05 18.86
CA GLN A 70 -4.00 -1.44 17.48
C GLN A 70 -5.22 -1.51 16.59
N VAL A 71 -5.00 -1.39 15.27
CA VAL A 71 -5.99 -1.64 14.23
C VAL A 71 -5.38 -2.52 13.14
N ILE A 72 -6.20 -3.38 12.53
CA ILE A 72 -5.81 -4.19 11.38
C ILE A 72 -6.61 -3.70 10.18
N ILE A 73 -5.91 -3.32 9.13
CA ILE A 73 -6.48 -2.79 7.89
C ILE A 73 -6.18 -3.77 6.76
N SER A 74 -7.23 -4.33 6.14
CA SER A 74 -7.09 -5.22 4.98
C SER A 74 -7.14 -4.41 3.69
N PHE A 75 -6.21 -4.68 2.79
CA PHE A 75 -6.19 -4.18 1.42
C PHE A 75 -6.35 -5.36 0.49
N GLU A 76 -7.48 -5.41 -0.19
CA GLU A 76 -7.81 -6.48 -1.12
C GLU A 76 -7.40 -6.13 -2.54
N LYS A 77 -7.10 -7.14 -3.35
CA LYS A 77 -6.78 -7.00 -4.78
C LYS A 77 -5.60 -6.07 -5.05
N VAL A 78 -4.59 -6.09 -4.17
CA VAL A 78 -3.36 -5.34 -4.38
C VAL A 78 -2.59 -5.96 -5.56
N PRO A 79 -2.34 -5.21 -6.65
CA PRO A 79 -1.58 -5.73 -7.78
C PRO A 79 -0.14 -6.07 -7.40
N ALA A 80 0.46 -7.02 -8.10
CA ALA A 80 1.90 -7.27 -7.98
C ALA A 80 2.68 -6.01 -8.37
N GLY A 81 3.73 -5.70 -7.60
CA GLY A 81 4.53 -4.49 -7.81
C GLY A 81 5.35 -4.10 -6.59
N LYS A 82 6.12 -3.03 -6.75
CA LYS A 82 6.93 -2.43 -5.69
C LYS A 82 6.20 -1.28 -5.04
N TYR A 83 6.07 -1.34 -3.72
CA TYR A 83 5.34 -0.34 -2.94
C TYR A 83 6.14 0.10 -1.72
N ALA A 84 5.84 1.31 -1.25
CA ALA A 84 6.19 1.77 0.09
C ALA A 84 4.94 2.29 0.78
N ILE A 85 4.81 2.07 2.09
CA ILE A 85 3.67 2.54 2.88
C ILE A 85 4.14 3.65 3.81
N SER A 86 3.33 4.70 3.94
CA SER A 86 3.38 5.63 5.05
C SER A 86 2.02 5.71 5.73
N ALA A 87 2.03 5.85 7.06
CA ALA A 87 0.84 6.06 7.86
C ALA A 87 1.11 7.14 8.91
N PHE A 88 0.07 7.93 9.24
CA PHE A 88 0.11 8.86 10.35
C PHE A 88 -1.26 8.96 11.02
N LEU A 89 -1.26 9.37 12.27
CA LEU A 89 -2.46 9.60 13.05
C LEU A 89 -2.74 11.11 13.11
N ASP A 90 -3.79 11.53 12.44
CA ASP A 90 -4.33 12.88 12.50
C ASP A 90 -5.19 13.03 13.77
N GLU A 91 -4.65 13.66 14.79
CA GLU A 91 -5.32 13.86 16.07
C GLU A 91 -6.17 15.15 16.11
N ASN A 92 -5.92 16.11 15.22
CA ASN A 92 -6.57 17.42 15.19
C ASN A 92 -7.59 17.59 14.05
N GLY A 93 -7.63 16.68 13.09
CA GLY A 93 -8.60 16.68 11.97
C GLY A 93 -8.24 17.59 10.80
N ASP A 94 -6.98 18.05 10.69
CA ASP A 94 -6.54 18.92 9.61
C ASP A 94 -6.12 18.18 8.32
N LYS A 95 -6.03 16.84 8.38
CA LYS A 95 -5.71 15.91 7.28
C LYS A 95 -4.28 15.98 6.76
N ASP A 96 -3.39 16.54 7.55
CA ASP A 96 -1.97 16.64 7.28
C ASP A 96 -1.14 16.15 8.49
N LEU A 97 0.05 15.66 8.26
CA LEU A 97 0.99 15.32 9.33
C LEU A 97 1.59 16.61 9.87
N ASN A 98 1.24 16.97 11.09
CA ASN A 98 1.75 18.17 11.72
C ASN A 98 3.22 18.07 12.10
N LEU A 99 3.95 19.15 11.84
CA LEU A 99 5.38 19.28 12.15
C LEU A 99 5.61 20.39 13.17
N SER A 100 6.57 20.19 14.07
CA SER A 100 7.09 21.22 14.96
C SER A 100 7.88 22.28 14.18
N PHE A 101 8.22 23.38 14.83
CA PHE A 101 9.08 24.41 14.27
C PHE A 101 10.42 23.87 13.73
N PHE A 102 10.94 22.80 14.30
CA PHE A 102 12.18 22.13 13.86
C PHE A 102 11.95 21.05 12.80
N GLY A 103 10.76 20.94 12.23
CA GLY A 103 10.43 19.96 11.19
C GLY A 103 10.23 18.52 11.68
N LYS A 104 10.13 18.31 12.99
CA LYS A 104 9.81 16.99 13.55
C LYS A 104 8.31 16.80 13.58
N PRO A 105 7.79 15.61 13.19
CA PRO A 105 6.39 15.29 13.37
C PRO A 105 5.96 15.44 14.83
N THR A 106 4.80 16.04 15.05
CA THR A 106 4.15 16.18 16.36
C THR A 106 3.04 15.16 16.56
N GLU A 107 2.64 14.49 15.50
CA GLU A 107 1.70 13.39 15.49
C GLU A 107 2.41 12.08 15.18
N LYS A 108 1.80 10.97 15.61
CA LYS A 108 2.37 9.64 15.39
C LYS A 108 2.41 9.27 13.92
N TYR A 109 3.51 8.71 13.47
CA TYR A 109 3.70 8.26 12.09
C TYR A 109 4.54 6.98 12.02
N GLY A 110 4.49 6.30 10.89
CA GLY A 110 5.26 5.10 10.64
C GLY A 110 5.34 4.75 9.16
N PHE A 111 6.25 3.85 8.84
CA PHE A 111 6.52 3.41 7.47
C PHE A 111 6.62 1.89 7.41
N SER A 112 6.38 1.32 6.21
CA SER A 112 6.74 -0.05 5.92
C SER A 112 8.20 -0.33 6.24
N ASN A 113 8.54 -1.61 6.49
CA ASN A 113 9.86 -2.05 6.96
C ASN A 113 10.29 -1.43 8.31
N GLU A 114 9.37 -0.79 9.04
CA GLU A 114 9.63 -0.14 10.34
C GLU A 114 10.84 0.80 10.35
N ILE A 115 11.17 1.38 9.21
CA ILE A 115 12.30 2.31 9.09
C ILE A 115 12.03 3.61 9.88
N ARG A 116 13.10 4.15 10.52
CA ARG A 116 13.01 5.35 11.36
C ARG A 116 14.26 6.21 11.23
N PRO A 117 14.36 6.99 10.16
CA PRO A 117 15.43 7.96 10.02
C PRO A 117 15.34 9.02 11.13
N THR A 118 16.47 9.37 11.72
CA THR A 118 16.49 10.25 12.92
C THR A 118 16.44 11.74 12.60
N MET A 119 17.03 12.15 11.48
CA MET A 119 17.27 13.56 11.15
C MET A 119 16.69 13.99 9.79
N ARG A 120 15.94 13.13 9.14
CA ARG A 120 15.33 13.37 7.82
C ARG A 120 14.09 12.52 7.65
N PRO A 121 13.23 12.85 6.68
CA PRO A 121 12.16 11.94 6.27
C PRO A 121 12.70 10.61 5.71
N ALA A 122 11.88 9.56 5.73
CA ALA A 122 12.18 8.29 5.08
C ALA A 122 12.25 8.45 3.55
N PHE A 123 13.14 7.71 2.91
CA PHE A 123 13.12 7.59 1.46
C PHE A 123 12.20 6.43 1.03
N PHE A 124 11.60 6.58 -0.15
CA PHE A 124 10.81 5.51 -0.77
C PHE A 124 11.58 4.18 -0.81
N SER A 125 12.84 4.20 -1.19
CA SER A 125 13.69 3.01 -1.31
C SER A 125 13.90 2.26 0.01
N GLU A 126 13.87 2.96 1.14
CA GLU A 126 14.03 2.36 2.48
C GLU A 126 12.73 1.66 2.93
N ALA A 127 11.59 2.26 2.62
CA ALA A 127 10.27 1.71 2.95
C ALA A 127 9.76 0.70 1.91
N ALA A 128 10.43 0.56 0.75
CA ALA A 128 9.93 -0.24 -0.35
C ALA A 128 9.96 -1.74 -0.07
N PHE A 129 8.91 -2.44 -0.51
CA PHE A 129 8.78 -3.89 -0.48
C PHE A 129 8.05 -4.38 -1.74
N GLU A 130 8.14 -5.68 -2.02
CA GLU A 130 7.55 -6.29 -3.21
C GLU A 130 6.26 -7.04 -2.86
N VAL A 131 5.20 -6.76 -3.64
CA VAL A 131 3.99 -7.58 -3.69
C VAL A 131 4.10 -8.49 -4.90
N ASN A 132 4.13 -9.79 -4.67
CA ASN A 132 4.38 -10.80 -5.72
C ASN A 132 3.13 -11.64 -6.05
N GLY A 133 1.94 -11.10 -5.76
CA GLY A 133 0.67 -11.78 -6.00
C GLY A 133 0.28 -12.81 -4.94
N LYS A 134 1.02 -12.89 -3.84
CA LYS A 134 0.69 -13.70 -2.67
C LYS A 134 0.21 -12.81 -1.54
N ASP A 135 -0.74 -13.31 -0.76
CA ASP A 135 -1.21 -12.62 0.45
C ASP A 135 -0.05 -12.38 1.42
N GLY A 136 -0.12 -11.25 2.11
CA GLY A 136 0.91 -10.84 3.05
C GLY A 136 0.35 -10.07 4.23
N GLU A 137 1.20 -9.92 5.23
CA GLU A 137 0.92 -9.08 6.39
C GLU A 137 2.16 -8.29 6.80
N MET A 138 1.94 -7.15 7.41
CA MET A 138 3.02 -6.28 7.91
C MET A 138 2.53 -5.55 9.15
N THR A 139 3.41 -5.39 10.13
CA THR A 139 3.17 -4.49 11.26
C THR A 139 3.89 -3.17 11.03
N ILE A 140 3.24 -2.06 11.34
CA ILE A 140 3.81 -0.72 11.35
C ILE A 140 3.49 -0.11 12.71
N GLU A 141 4.51 0.17 13.49
CA GLU A 141 4.36 0.87 14.76
C GLU A 141 4.35 2.38 14.52
N LEU A 142 3.31 3.07 14.96
CA LEU A 142 3.25 4.54 14.89
C LEU A 142 3.94 5.15 16.13
N LYS A 143 4.89 6.06 15.91
CA LYS A 143 5.64 6.74 16.98
C LYS A 143 5.60 8.25 16.81
#